data_f4d1eb97b247eaefb93dd2a9d39e44c5
#
_entry.id   f4d1eb97b247eaefb93dd2a9d39e44c5
#
_cell.length_a   1.000
_cell.length_b   1.000
_cell.length_c   1.000
_cell.angle_alpha   90.00
_cell.angle_beta   90.00
_cell.angle_gamma   90.00
#
_symmetry.space_group_name_H-M   'P 1'
#
loop_
_entity.id
_entity.type
_entity.pdbx_description
1 polymer ?
#
loop_
_entity_poly.entity_id
_entity_poly.type
_entity_poly.pdbx_seq_one_letter_code
_entity_poly.pdbx_strand_id
1 'polypeptide(L)'
;MSNPSASPHGISFLNVSLSRDGQPVLHDVSLDLYEQRIGLIGHNGSGKSSLVRLINGLLQADSGDITVCGQNPTEGPERMSAHVGFIFQNPDHQIIFPTVEEELTFGLLNQGHSREQSRLAARDLLAQHGREDWTDRPVHSLSDGQKQLVCILSVLLMQPHVLILDEPFSALDLPTRYQLLSLLESLPQQVLMISHELDTLQTFDRIIWLQQGRVYRDGPPDEILAEYQQDARIGAGL
;
A
#
# COMPACT_ATOMS: atom_id res chain seq x y z
N MET A 1 -28.02 -12.44 -16.25
CA MET A 1 -27.78 -11.16 -15.57
C MET A 1 -26.32 -10.89 -15.71
N SER A 2 -25.95 -9.96 -16.57
CA SER A 2 -24.57 -9.65 -16.94
C SER A 2 -23.89 -8.98 -15.76
N ASN A 3 -22.77 -9.54 -15.31
CA ASN A 3 -21.88 -8.93 -14.33
C ASN A 3 -21.47 -7.53 -14.85
N PRO A 4 -21.58 -6.43 -14.08
CA PRO A 4 -21.04 -5.17 -14.50
C PRO A 4 -19.54 -5.34 -14.73
N SER A 5 -19.09 -4.94 -15.90
CA SER A 5 -17.69 -5.03 -16.37
C SER A 5 -16.74 -4.63 -15.25
N ALA A 6 -16.00 -5.64 -14.74
CA ALA A 6 -14.90 -5.39 -13.82
C ALA A 6 -13.98 -4.34 -14.46
N SER A 7 -13.79 -3.21 -13.78
CA SER A 7 -12.79 -2.23 -14.16
C SER A 7 -11.45 -2.97 -14.28
N PRO A 8 -10.65 -2.77 -15.35
CA PRO A 8 -9.37 -3.46 -15.51
C PRO A 8 -8.35 -3.16 -14.39
N HIS A 9 -8.70 -2.31 -13.45
CA HIS A 9 -7.85 -1.79 -12.38
C HIS A 9 -8.46 -2.00 -10.98
N GLY A 10 -8.91 -3.22 -10.65
CA GLY A 10 -9.46 -3.55 -9.34
C GLY A 10 -8.74 -4.73 -8.70
N ILE A 11 -9.02 -4.92 -7.40
CA ILE A 11 -8.58 -6.08 -6.62
C ILE A 11 -9.83 -6.87 -6.25
N SER A 12 -9.84 -8.18 -6.49
CA SER A 12 -10.94 -9.07 -6.11
C SER A 12 -10.41 -10.26 -5.32
N PHE A 13 -11.10 -10.60 -4.25
CA PHE A 13 -10.94 -11.81 -3.46
C PHE A 13 -12.23 -12.59 -3.50
N LEU A 14 -12.16 -13.88 -3.74
CA LEU A 14 -13.31 -14.78 -3.75
C LEU A 14 -13.04 -16.00 -2.85
N ASN A 15 -13.70 -16.05 -1.68
CA ASN A 15 -13.61 -17.13 -0.70
C ASN A 15 -12.17 -17.47 -0.28
N VAL A 16 -11.34 -16.44 -0.09
CA VAL A 16 -9.91 -16.59 0.17
C VAL A 16 -9.65 -16.96 1.62
N SER A 17 -8.91 -18.05 1.83
CA SER A 17 -8.42 -18.46 3.15
C SER A 17 -6.91 -18.65 3.13
N LEU A 18 -6.27 -18.35 4.27
CA LEU A 18 -4.82 -18.43 4.43
C LEU A 18 -4.46 -18.89 5.84
N SER A 19 -3.55 -19.88 5.93
CA SER A 19 -2.91 -20.28 7.18
C SER A 19 -1.42 -19.97 7.14
N ARG A 20 -0.83 -19.70 8.31
CA ARG A 20 0.62 -19.54 8.49
C ARG A 20 1.07 -20.38 9.70
N ASP A 21 2.11 -21.16 9.48
CA ASP A 21 2.65 -22.05 10.53
C ASP A 21 1.56 -22.93 11.17
N GLY A 22 0.61 -23.41 10.35
CA GLY A 22 -0.52 -24.23 10.79
C GLY A 22 -1.62 -23.47 11.55
N GLN A 23 -1.51 -22.13 11.66
CA GLN A 23 -2.53 -21.30 12.30
C GLN A 23 -3.32 -20.54 11.21
N PRO A 24 -4.66 -20.62 11.23
CA PRO A 24 -5.48 -19.88 10.29
C PRO A 24 -5.39 -18.37 10.56
N VAL A 25 -5.17 -17.59 9.48
CA VAL A 25 -4.96 -16.13 9.52
C VAL A 25 -6.07 -15.38 8.79
N LEU A 26 -6.53 -15.91 7.66
CA LEU A 26 -7.67 -15.37 6.91
C LEU A 26 -8.69 -16.48 6.67
N HIS A 27 -9.97 -16.11 6.79
CA HIS A 27 -11.09 -17.05 6.73
C HIS A 27 -12.15 -16.58 5.74
N ASP A 28 -12.24 -17.23 4.58
CA ASP A 28 -13.31 -17.05 3.61
C ASP A 28 -13.56 -15.57 3.25
N VAL A 29 -12.46 -14.86 2.97
CA VAL A 29 -12.50 -13.44 2.64
C VAL A 29 -12.98 -13.28 1.19
N SER A 30 -14.08 -12.51 1.02
CA SER A 30 -14.59 -12.12 -0.29
C SER A 30 -14.75 -10.60 -0.30
N LEU A 31 -14.05 -9.94 -1.22
CA LEU A 31 -13.98 -8.47 -1.35
C LEU A 31 -13.78 -8.09 -2.81
N ASP A 32 -14.47 -7.06 -3.25
CA ASP A 32 -14.21 -6.39 -4.52
C ASP A 32 -13.84 -4.93 -4.24
N LEU A 33 -12.62 -4.52 -4.59
CA LEU A 33 -12.01 -3.24 -4.27
C LEU A 33 -11.77 -2.46 -5.55
N TYR A 34 -12.63 -1.47 -5.82
CA TYR A 34 -12.56 -0.62 -7.02
C TYR A 34 -12.43 0.86 -6.70
N GLU A 35 -12.65 1.24 -5.44
CA GLU A 35 -12.54 2.61 -4.98
C GLU A 35 -11.10 3.09 -5.07
N GLN A 36 -10.91 4.40 -5.25
CA GLN A 36 -9.58 4.96 -5.43
C GLN A 36 -8.78 5.01 -4.12
N ARG A 37 -9.46 5.22 -2.99
CA ARG A 37 -8.85 5.34 -1.66
C ARG A 37 -9.53 4.37 -0.69
N ILE A 38 -8.80 3.33 -0.28
CA ILE A 38 -9.32 2.28 0.58
C ILE A 38 -8.47 2.18 1.84
N GLY A 39 -9.10 2.32 2.99
CA GLY A 39 -8.48 2.10 4.29
C GLY A 39 -8.70 0.67 4.79
N LEU A 40 -7.67 0.06 5.34
CA LEU A 40 -7.72 -1.26 5.96
C LEU A 40 -7.37 -1.13 7.45
N ILE A 41 -8.35 -1.36 8.32
CA ILE A 41 -8.22 -1.24 9.77
C ILE A 41 -8.46 -2.58 10.48
N GLY A 42 -8.13 -2.64 11.75
CA GLY A 42 -8.30 -3.82 12.62
C GLY A 42 -7.19 -3.96 13.64
N HIS A 43 -7.41 -4.73 14.67
CA HIS A 43 -6.42 -4.97 15.72
C HIS A 43 -5.17 -5.70 15.20
N ASN A 44 -4.09 -5.65 15.97
CA ASN A 44 -2.89 -6.43 15.65
C ASN A 44 -3.24 -7.93 15.59
N GLY A 45 -2.71 -8.62 14.58
CA GLY A 45 -3.03 -10.03 14.34
C GLY A 45 -4.36 -10.28 13.62
N SER A 46 -5.12 -9.24 13.20
CA SER A 46 -6.38 -9.44 12.47
C SER A 46 -6.23 -9.94 11.03
N GLY A 47 -5.01 -10.00 10.49
CA GLY A 47 -4.73 -10.50 9.13
C GLY A 47 -4.43 -9.42 8.09
N LYS A 48 -4.41 -8.11 8.44
CA LYS A 48 -4.20 -6.99 7.50
C LYS A 48 -2.94 -7.16 6.63
N SER A 49 -1.79 -7.31 7.27
CA SER A 49 -0.51 -7.45 6.54
C SER A 49 -0.45 -8.74 5.70
N SER A 50 -1.19 -9.79 6.08
CA SER A 50 -1.31 -11.02 5.30
C SER A 50 -2.19 -10.79 4.07
N LEU A 51 -3.31 -10.08 4.22
CA LEU A 51 -4.20 -9.73 3.11
C LEU A 51 -3.46 -8.93 2.02
N VAL A 52 -2.71 -7.88 2.41
CA VAL A 52 -1.98 -7.07 1.42
C VAL A 52 -0.81 -7.81 0.79
N ARG A 53 -0.20 -8.77 1.49
CA ARG A 53 0.85 -9.62 0.92
C ARG A 53 0.33 -10.68 -0.06
N LEU A 54 -0.93 -11.01 -0.02
CA LEU A 54 -1.58 -11.81 -1.07
C LEU A 54 -1.73 -11.00 -2.35
N ILE A 55 -2.03 -9.69 -2.26
CA ILE A 55 -2.21 -8.80 -3.42
C ILE A 55 -0.91 -8.66 -4.22
N ASN A 56 0.23 -8.54 -3.55
CA ASN A 56 1.52 -8.37 -4.23
C ASN A 56 2.24 -9.70 -4.56
N GLY A 57 1.59 -10.85 -4.31
CA GLY A 57 2.13 -12.19 -4.61
C GLY A 57 3.23 -12.67 -3.65
N LEU A 58 3.48 -11.98 -2.53
CA LEU A 58 4.43 -12.42 -1.50
C LEU A 58 3.91 -13.58 -0.64
N LEU A 59 2.60 -13.77 -0.62
CA LEU A 59 1.94 -14.92 -0.02
C LEU A 59 1.01 -15.57 -1.04
N GLN A 60 0.75 -16.86 -0.85
CA GLN A 60 -0.23 -17.61 -1.62
C GLN A 60 -1.37 -18.03 -0.70
N ALA A 61 -2.60 -17.93 -1.18
CA ALA A 61 -3.77 -18.40 -0.44
C ALA A 61 -3.82 -19.95 -0.43
N ASP A 62 -4.35 -20.50 0.65
CA ASP A 62 -4.61 -21.96 0.74
C ASP A 62 -5.83 -22.35 -0.12
N SER A 63 -6.80 -21.45 -0.25
CA SER A 63 -7.99 -21.62 -1.05
C SER A 63 -8.59 -20.30 -1.50
N GLY A 64 -9.48 -20.33 -2.50
CA GLY A 64 -10.12 -19.17 -3.10
C GLY A 64 -9.30 -18.57 -4.23
N ASP A 65 -9.83 -17.53 -4.84
CA ASP A 65 -9.23 -16.88 -6.01
C ASP A 65 -8.95 -15.40 -5.70
N ILE A 66 -7.82 -14.90 -6.22
CA ILE A 66 -7.43 -13.50 -6.11
C ILE A 66 -7.11 -12.99 -7.51
N THR A 67 -7.67 -11.84 -7.85
CA THR A 67 -7.35 -11.13 -9.09
C THR A 67 -6.96 -9.69 -8.75
N VAL A 68 -5.85 -9.22 -9.31
CA VAL A 68 -5.33 -7.86 -9.11
C VAL A 68 -5.02 -7.27 -10.48
N CYS A 69 -5.73 -6.21 -10.86
CA CYS A 69 -5.59 -5.60 -12.20
C CYS A 69 -5.69 -6.63 -13.33
N GLY A 70 -6.57 -7.64 -13.20
CA GLY A 70 -6.73 -8.73 -14.16
C GLY A 70 -5.61 -9.78 -14.16
N GLN A 71 -4.65 -9.69 -13.24
CA GLN A 71 -3.55 -10.65 -13.06
C GLN A 71 -3.80 -11.56 -11.86
N ASN A 72 -3.21 -12.74 -11.89
CA ASN A 72 -3.26 -13.67 -10.76
C ASN A 72 -1.98 -13.51 -9.92
N PRO A 73 -2.05 -13.07 -8.64
CA PRO A 73 -0.87 -12.89 -7.80
C PRO A 73 -0.06 -14.18 -7.54
N THR A 74 -0.65 -15.36 -7.72
CA THR A 74 0.06 -16.64 -7.57
C THR A 74 1.16 -16.83 -8.60
N GLU A 75 1.18 -16.03 -9.67
CA GLU A 75 2.28 -15.99 -10.66
C GLU A 75 3.58 -15.37 -10.10
N GLY A 76 3.52 -14.84 -8.90
CA GLY A 76 4.66 -14.41 -8.11
C GLY A 76 4.89 -12.89 -8.07
N PRO A 77 5.69 -12.43 -7.09
CA PRO A 77 5.91 -11.00 -6.84
C PRO A 77 6.61 -10.28 -7.99
N GLU A 78 7.47 -10.96 -8.75
CA GLU A 78 8.16 -10.36 -9.90
C GLU A 78 7.17 -9.83 -10.95
N ARG A 79 6.11 -10.61 -11.21
CA ARG A 79 5.08 -10.24 -12.16
C ARG A 79 4.15 -9.17 -11.59
N MET A 80 3.84 -9.27 -10.30
CA MET A 80 2.99 -8.30 -9.61
C MET A 80 3.65 -6.94 -9.42
N SER A 81 4.98 -6.85 -9.36
CA SER A 81 5.70 -5.59 -9.18
C SER A 81 5.48 -4.56 -10.29
N ALA A 82 5.05 -4.99 -11.49
CA ALA A 82 4.66 -4.10 -12.56
C ALA A 82 3.27 -3.45 -12.34
N HIS A 83 2.46 -4.02 -11.47
CA HIS A 83 1.08 -3.60 -11.23
C HIS A 83 0.84 -3.04 -9.84
N VAL A 84 1.58 -3.54 -8.85
CA VAL A 84 1.41 -3.24 -7.42
C VAL A 84 2.70 -2.69 -6.84
N GLY A 85 2.66 -1.44 -6.39
CA GLY A 85 3.70 -0.84 -5.57
C GLY A 85 3.44 -1.10 -4.10
N PHE A 86 4.49 -1.33 -3.31
CA PHE A 86 4.39 -1.57 -1.88
C PHE A 86 5.30 -0.64 -1.11
N ILE A 87 4.75 0.04 -0.10
CA ILE A 87 5.48 0.93 0.81
C ILE A 87 5.43 0.35 2.21
N PHE A 88 6.60 0.04 2.75
CA PHE A 88 6.74 -0.51 4.10
C PHE A 88 6.61 0.57 5.18
N GLN A 89 6.23 0.14 6.38
CA GLN A 89 6.15 0.98 7.56
C GLN A 89 7.48 1.67 7.89
N ASN A 90 8.58 0.93 7.81
CA ASN A 90 9.92 1.44 8.06
C ASN A 90 10.67 1.59 6.73
N PRO A 91 11.03 2.81 6.30
CA PRO A 91 11.76 3.03 5.05
C PRO A 91 13.13 2.35 5.01
N ASP A 92 13.81 2.14 6.16
CA ASP A 92 15.09 1.44 6.21
C ASP A 92 14.99 -0.05 5.84
N HIS A 93 13.78 -0.62 5.85
CA HIS A 93 13.54 -1.98 5.35
C HIS A 93 13.33 -2.03 3.83
N GLN A 94 13.07 -0.89 3.20
CA GLN A 94 12.80 -0.79 1.76
C GLN A 94 14.03 -0.28 0.99
N ILE A 95 14.73 0.70 1.53
CA ILE A 95 15.86 1.36 0.91
C ILE A 95 17.07 0.42 0.86
N ILE A 96 17.64 0.24 -0.34
CA ILE A 96 18.73 -0.69 -0.60
C ILE A 96 19.99 0.06 -1.03
N PHE A 97 19.85 1.20 -1.70
CA PHE A 97 20.95 1.92 -2.31
C PHE A 97 21.47 3.09 -1.46
N PRO A 98 22.76 3.45 -1.57
CA PRO A 98 23.37 4.48 -0.74
C PRO A 98 22.96 5.90 -1.13
N THR A 99 22.53 6.15 -2.36
CA THR A 99 22.13 7.48 -2.86
C THR A 99 20.67 7.50 -3.32
N VAL A 100 20.07 8.68 -3.30
CA VAL A 100 18.67 8.88 -3.73
C VAL A 100 18.50 8.53 -5.21
N GLU A 101 19.41 8.96 -6.09
CA GLU A 101 19.32 8.65 -7.53
C GLU A 101 19.35 7.13 -7.77
N GLU A 102 20.26 6.41 -7.10
CA GLU A 102 20.34 4.95 -7.26
C GLU A 102 19.08 4.24 -6.78
N GLU A 103 18.54 4.66 -5.62
CA GLU A 103 17.29 4.11 -5.08
C GLU A 103 16.11 4.35 -6.03
N LEU A 104 15.95 5.57 -6.53
CA LEU A 104 14.88 5.92 -7.46
C LEU A 104 14.99 5.18 -8.80
N THR A 105 16.18 4.99 -9.33
CA THR A 105 16.39 4.39 -10.66
C THR A 105 16.27 2.88 -10.69
N PHE A 106 16.40 2.20 -9.56
CA PHE A 106 16.46 0.74 -9.46
C PHE A 106 15.25 0.03 -10.09
N GLY A 107 14.04 0.50 -9.77
CA GLY A 107 12.81 -0.08 -10.30
C GLY A 107 12.71 0.01 -11.82
N LEU A 108 13.06 1.16 -12.38
CA LEU A 108 13.07 1.36 -13.84
C LEU A 108 14.12 0.49 -14.56
N LEU A 109 15.30 0.32 -13.95
CA LEU A 109 16.33 -0.56 -14.49
C LEU A 109 15.85 -2.02 -14.54
N ASN A 110 15.14 -2.47 -13.52
CA ASN A 110 14.53 -3.80 -13.50
C ASN A 110 13.41 -3.97 -14.54
N GLN A 111 12.72 -2.88 -14.90
CA GLN A 111 11.75 -2.87 -16.00
C GLN A 111 12.41 -2.81 -17.39
N GLY A 112 13.74 -2.76 -17.47
CA GLY A 112 14.50 -2.79 -18.74
C GLY A 112 14.79 -1.41 -19.34
N HIS A 113 14.52 -0.31 -18.60
CA HIS A 113 14.91 1.03 -19.05
C HIS A 113 16.44 1.19 -19.05
N SER A 114 16.96 2.04 -19.93
CA SER A 114 18.38 2.37 -19.92
C SER A 114 18.75 3.22 -18.69
N ARG A 115 20.03 3.19 -18.29
CA ARG A 115 20.53 4.02 -17.18
C ARG A 115 20.26 5.50 -17.38
N GLU A 116 20.42 5.98 -18.61
CA GLU A 116 20.20 7.39 -18.96
C GLU A 116 18.72 7.77 -18.81
N GLN A 117 17.82 6.95 -19.35
CA GLN A 117 16.37 7.16 -19.23
C GLN A 117 15.93 7.14 -17.75
N SER A 118 16.41 6.18 -16.97
CA SER A 118 16.07 6.05 -15.55
C SER A 118 16.54 7.26 -14.74
N ARG A 119 17.77 7.74 -14.99
CA ARG A 119 18.30 8.95 -14.33
C ARG A 119 17.52 10.20 -14.67
N LEU A 120 17.19 10.38 -15.96
CA LEU A 120 16.39 11.52 -16.38
C LEU A 120 15.02 11.51 -15.68
N ALA A 121 14.33 10.39 -15.69
CA ALA A 121 13.03 10.22 -15.04
C ALA A 121 13.12 10.48 -13.51
N ALA A 122 14.17 10.01 -12.85
CA ALA A 122 14.38 10.26 -11.42
C ALA A 122 14.59 11.75 -11.12
N ARG A 123 15.39 12.44 -11.92
CA ARG A 123 15.63 13.89 -11.78
C ARG A 123 14.39 14.72 -12.05
N ASP A 124 13.64 14.38 -13.09
CA ASP A 124 12.38 15.04 -13.44
C ASP A 124 11.35 14.88 -12.31
N LEU A 125 11.26 13.68 -11.71
CA LEU A 125 10.36 13.44 -10.58
C LEU A 125 10.80 14.22 -9.33
N LEU A 126 12.08 14.23 -9.00
CA LEU A 126 12.61 15.04 -7.89
C LEU A 126 12.32 16.54 -8.10
N ALA A 127 12.49 17.05 -9.32
CA ALA A 127 12.18 18.43 -9.67
C ALA A 127 10.70 18.75 -9.50
N GLN A 128 9.79 17.88 -9.93
CA GLN A 128 8.34 18.04 -9.74
C GLN A 128 7.95 18.17 -8.25
N HIS A 129 8.74 17.57 -7.36
CA HIS A 129 8.54 17.63 -5.91
C HIS A 129 9.42 18.67 -5.20
N GLY A 130 10.15 19.53 -5.93
CA GLY A 130 11.06 20.56 -5.38
C GLY A 130 12.20 19.95 -4.57
N ARG A 131 12.77 18.85 -5.07
CA ARG A 131 13.85 18.06 -4.44
C ARG A 131 15.02 17.82 -5.38
N GLU A 132 15.30 18.73 -6.30
CA GLU A 132 16.39 18.62 -7.29
C GLU A 132 17.75 18.42 -6.60
N ASP A 133 17.91 19.04 -5.42
CA ASP A 133 19.11 18.96 -4.60
C ASP A 133 19.34 17.58 -3.96
N TRP A 134 18.37 16.66 -4.06
CA TRP A 134 18.50 15.31 -3.48
C TRP A 134 19.18 14.31 -4.38
N THR A 135 19.37 14.58 -5.66
CA THR A 135 19.86 13.62 -6.67
C THR A 135 21.08 12.83 -6.18
N ASP A 136 22.14 13.52 -5.78
CA ASP A 136 23.40 12.90 -5.33
C ASP A 136 23.46 12.72 -3.80
N ARG A 137 22.37 12.97 -3.11
CA ARG A 137 22.35 12.98 -1.65
C ARG A 137 22.40 11.56 -1.08
N PRO A 138 23.27 11.30 -0.08
CA PRO A 138 23.27 10.01 0.60
C PRO A 138 21.96 9.77 1.37
N VAL A 139 21.33 8.60 1.21
CA VAL A 139 20.05 8.30 1.85
C VAL A 139 20.14 8.35 3.38
N HIS A 140 21.28 7.94 3.96
CA HIS A 140 21.47 7.97 5.42
C HIS A 140 21.48 9.39 6.01
N SER A 141 21.63 10.44 5.18
CA SER A 141 21.56 11.85 5.61
C SER A 141 20.13 12.41 5.65
N LEU A 142 19.15 11.62 5.19
CA LEU A 142 17.74 12.00 5.16
C LEU A 142 17.07 11.72 6.51
N SER A 143 16.09 12.55 6.88
CA SER A 143 15.16 12.22 7.98
C SER A 143 14.24 11.06 7.58
N ASP A 144 13.58 10.42 8.56
CA ASP A 144 12.66 9.30 8.28
C ASP A 144 11.53 9.70 7.33
N GLY A 145 10.96 10.91 7.48
CA GLY A 145 9.96 11.41 6.55
C GLY A 145 10.50 11.67 5.14
N GLN A 146 11.75 12.13 5.02
CA GLN A 146 12.40 12.27 3.72
C GLN A 146 12.70 10.91 3.08
N LYS A 147 13.14 9.93 3.85
CA LYS A 147 13.30 8.55 3.40
C LYS A 147 11.98 7.95 2.93
N GLN A 148 10.90 8.18 3.69
CA GLN A 148 9.56 7.71 3.32
C GLN A 148 9.10 8.31 1.99
N LEU A 149 9.36 9.61 1.77
CA LEU A 149 9.10 10.24 0.48
C LEU A 149 9.92 9.58 -0.65
N VAL A 150 11.20 9.30 -0.43
CA VAL A 150 12.04 8.60 -1.43
C VAL A 150 11.45 7.23 -1.74
N CYS A 151 11.01 6.45 -0.74
CA CYS A 151 10.35 5.16 -0.94
C CYS A 151 9.08 5.29 -1.79
N ILE A 152 8.25 6.29 -1.53
CA ILE A 152 7.04 6.53 -2.32
C ILE A 152 7.41 6.92 -3.76
N LEU A 153 8.35 7.86 -3.95
CA LEU A 153 8.76 8.32 -5.27
C LEU A 153 9.43 7.19 -6.09
N SER A 154 10.24 6.31 -5.47
CA SER A 154 10.86 5.18 -6.16
C SER A 154 9.83 4.20 -6.71
N VAL A 155 8.77 3.97 -5.96
CA VAL A 155 7.65 3.11 -6.40
C VAL A 155 6.81 3.81 -7.47
N LEU A 156 6.51 5.10 -7.32
CA LEU A 156 5.72 5.86 -8.31
C LEU A 156 6.40 5.96 -9.67
N LEU A 157 7.73 5.98 -9.72
CA LEU A 157 8.48 5.93 -10.99
C LEU A 157 8.18 4.70 -11.83
N MET A 158 7.86 3.57 -11.19
CA MET A 158 7.47 2.34 -11.88
C MET A 158 6.04 2.37 -12.43
N GLN A 159 5.26 3.41 -12.12
CA GLN A 159 3.88 3.62 -12.55
C GLN A 159 2.94 2.44 -12.23
N PRO A 160 2.90 1.95 -10.98
CA PRO A 160 1.98 0.88 -10.61
C PRO A 160 0.53 1.35 -10.76
N HIS A 161 -0.41 0.40 -10.90
CA HIS A 161 -1.84 0.69 -10.88
C HIS A 161 -2.39 0.78 -9.45
N VAL A 162 -1.83 0.00 -8.55
CA VAL A 162 -2.20 -0.08 -7.13
C VAL A 162 -0.99 0.28 -6.28
N LEU A 163 -1.18 1.11 -5.27
CA LEU A 163 -0.20 1.44 -4.25
C LEU A 163 -0.69 0.93 -2.90
N ILE A 164 0.06 0.02 -2.29
CA ILE A 164 -0.19 -0.49 -0.95
C ILE A 164 0.74 0.22 0.03
N LEU A 165 0.19 0.76 1.12
CA LEU A 165 0.96 1.39 2.18
C LEU A 165 0.65 0.68 3.51
N ASP A 166 1.67 0.12 4.13
CA ASP A 166 1.57 -0.55 5.44
C ASP A 166 2.06 0.40 6.53
N GLU A 167 1.15 1.13 7.18
CA GLU A 167 1.39 2.12 8.24
C GLU A 167 2.46 3.19 7.89
N PRO A 168 2.33 3.89 6.76
CA PRO A 168 3.42 4.71 6.20
C PRO A 168 3.77 5.94 7.03
N PHE A 169 2.97 6.30 8.04
CA PHE A 169 3.10 7.56 8.78
C PHE A 169 3.48 7.40 10.25
N SER A 170 3.61 6.17 10.74
CA SER A 170 3.73 5.86 12.19
C SER A 170 4.92 6.52 12.91
N ALA A 171 5.96 6.95 12.17
CA ALA A 171 7.15 7.58 12.73
C ALA A 171 7.33 9.04 12.29
N LEU A 172 6.33 9.65 11.65
CA LEU A 172 6.44 10.97 11.04
C LEU A 172 5.83 12.06 11.91
N ASP A 173 6.46 13.26 11.87
CA ASP A 173 5.87 14.45 12.44
C ASP A 173 4.63 14.91 11.64
N LEU A 174 3.78 15.72 12.25
CA LEU A 174 2.53 16.18 11.65
C LEU A 174 2.71 16.93 10.32
N PRO A 175 3.65 17.89 10.17
CA PRO A 175 3.86 18.56 8.90
C PRO A 175 4.23 17.61 7.75
N THR A 176 5.14 16.67 7.99
CA THR A 176 5.57 15.67 7.01
C THR A 176 4.43 14.74 6.64
N ARG A 177 3.64 14.32 7.63
CA ARG A 177 2.44 13.50 7.39
C ARG A 177 1.45 14.20 6.47
N TYR A 178 1.10 15.47 6.72
CA TYR A 178 0.18 16.22 5.87
C TYR A 178 0.71 16.38 4.44
N GLN A 179 2.02 16.60 4.27
CA GLN A 179 2.61 16.67 2.93
C GLN A 179 2.47 15.35 2.17
N LEU A 180 2.76 14.22 2.82
CA LEU A 180 2.64 12.90 2.20
C LEU A 180 1.17 12.50 1.95
N LEU A 181 0.24 12.85 2.84
CA LEU A 181 -1.19 12.65 2.62
C LEU A 181 -1.67 13.42 1.40
N SER A 182 -1.33 14.70 1.29
CA SER A 182 -1.68 15.53 0.13
C SER A 182 -1.11 14.95 -1.17
N LEU A 183 0.12 14.41 -1.14
CA LEU A 183 0.68 13.68 -2.27
C LEU A 183 -0.21 12.48 -2.62
N LEU A 184 -0.50 11.60 -1.66
CA LEU A 184 -1.29 10.39 -1.89
C LEU A 184 -2.71 10.69 -2.40
N GLU A 185 -3.35 11.76 -1.90
CA GLU A 185 -4.67 12.21 -2.37
C GLU A 185 -4.65 12.65 -3.84
N SER A 186 -3.54 13.20 -4.31
CA SER A 186 -3.39 13.65 -5.69
C SER A 186 -3.08 12.54 -6.70
N LEU A 187 -2.72 11.35 -6.23
CA LEU A 187 -2.30 10.25 -7.10
C LEU A 187 -3.46 9.66 -7.90
N PRO A 188 -3.25 9.35 -9.20
CA PRO A 188 -4.24 8.63 -10.00
C PRO A 188 -4.35 7.14 -9.67
N GLN A 189 -3.37 6.58 -8.99
CA GLN A 189 -3.33 5.17 -8.59
C GLN A 189 -4.42 4.84 -7.56
N GLN A 190 -4.92 3.61 -7.58
CA GLN A 190 -5.67 3.07 -6.45
C GLN A 190 -4.75 2.94 -5.23
N VAL A 191 -5.17 3.45 -4.10
CA VAL A 191 -4.40 3.40 -2.84
C VAL A 191 -5.12 2.52 -1.83
N LEU A 192 -4.43 1.49 -1.34
CA LEU A 192 -4.86 0.67 -0.21
C LEU A 192 -3.92 0.92 0.96
N MET A 193 -4.42 1.53 2.03
CA MET A 193 -3.61 1.93 3.18
C MET A 193 -4.03 1.20 4.46
N ILE A 194 -3.09 0.53 5.09
CA ILE A 194 -3.22 0.10 6.48
C ILE A 194 -2.80 1.27 7.37
N SER A 195 -3.68 1.67 8.30
CA SER A 195 -3.35 2.71 9.27
C SER A 195 -4.07 2.49 10.60
N HIS A 196 -3.37 2.78 11.69
CA HIS A 196 -3.94 2.93 13.03
C HIS A 196 -4.34 4.38 13.34
N GLU A 197 -3.93 5.32 12.48
CA GLU A 197 -4.23 6.75 12.58
C GLU A 197 -5.52 7.04 11.82
N LEU A 198 -6.64 6.92 12.50
CA LEU A 198 -7.96 6.97 11.88
C LEU A 198 -8.27 8.30 11.20
N ASP A 199 -7.69 9.40 11.69
CA ASP A 199 -7.86 10.74 11.12
C ASP A 199 -7.35 10.80 9.66
N THR A 200 -6.32 10.01 9.32
CA THR A 200 -5.78 9.95 7.97
C THR A 200 -6.69 9.22 6.97
N LEU A 201 -7.64 8.44 7.48
CA LEU A 201 -8.56 7.63 6.68
C LEU A 201 -9.92 8.30 6.49
N GLN A 202 -10.17 9.46 7.11
CA GLN A 202 -11.48 10.14 7.04
C GLN A 202 -11.83 10.63 5.63
N THR A 203 -10.83 10.93 4.81
CA THR A 203 -11.01 11.40 3.42
C THR A 203 -11.03 10.25 2.40
N PHE A 204 -10.94 9.01 2.86
CA PHE A 204 -10.93 7.84 1.99
C PHE A 204 -12.36 7.52 1.50
N ASP A 205 -12.47 6.75 0.41
CA ASP A 205 -13.74 6.38 -0.19
C ASP A 205 -14.42 5.23 0.55
N ARG A 206 -13.61 4.30 1.10
CA ARG A 206 -14.08 3.05 1.72
C ARG A 206 -13.14 2.59 2.82
N ILE A 207 -13.69 2.05 3.88
CA ILE A 207 -12.95 1.42 4.98
C ILE A 207 -13.35 -0.04 5.11
N ILE A 208 -12.34 -0.90 5.21
CA ILE A 208 -12.49 -2.32 5.49
C ILE A 208 -11.93 -2.59 6.87
N TRP A 209 -12.76 -3.12 7.74
CA TRP A 209 -12.36 -3.53 9.08
C TRP A 209 -12.22 -5.04 9.13
N LEU A 210 -10.97 -5.50 9.30
CA LEU A 210 -10.66 -6.91 9.54
C LEU A 210 -10.65 -7.22 11.04
N GLN A 211 -11.35 -8.30 11.42
CA GLN A 211 -11.34 -8.84 12.76
C GLN A 211 -11.23 -10.36 12.70
N GLN A 212 -10.25 -10.92 13.42
CA GLN A 212 -10.01 -12.37 13.49
C GLN A 212 -9.99 -13.05 12.10
N GLY A 213 -9.28 -12.44 11.16
CA GLY A 213 -9.12 -12.96 9.79
C GLY A 213 -10.35 -12.88 8.89
N ARG A 214 -11.40 -12.15 9.30
CA ARG A 214 -12.64 -11.95 8.52
C ARG A 214 -12.90 -10.48 8.28
N VAL A 215 -13.63 -10.17 7.23
CA VAL A 215 -14.22 -8.85 7.05
C VAL A 215 -15.35 -8.71 8.05
N TYR A 216 -15.15 -7.84 9.05
CA TYR A 216 -16.14 -7.59 10.09
C TYR A 216 -17.10 -6.47 9.70
N ARG A 217 -16.56 -5.39 9.12
CA ARG A 217 -17.31 -4.25 8.59
C ARG A 217 -16.66 -3.78 7.30
N ASP A 218 -17.47 -3.18 6.45
CA ASP A 218 -17.08 -2.69 5.15
C ASP A 218 -18.06 -1.57 4.76
N GLY A 219 -17.56 -0.36 4.52
CA GLY A 219 -18.42 0.79 4.22
C GLY A 219 -17.70 2.14 4.25
N PRO A 220 -18.48 3.24 4.31
CA PRO A 220 -17.93 4.59 4.31
C PRO A 220 -17.18 4.92 5.61
N PRO A 221 -16.15 5.82 5.54
CA PRO A 221 -15.30 6.15 6.68
C PRO A 221 -16.04 6.66 7.91
N ASP A 222 -17.03 7.54 7.76
CA ASP A 222 -17.79 8.15 8.85
C ASP A 222 -18.53 7.12 9.73
N GLU A 223 -19.05 6.05 9.13
CA GLU A 223 -19.71 4.97 9.83
C GLU A 223 -18.69 4.02 10.49
N ILE A 224 -17.76 3.51 9.71
CA ILE A 224 -16.85 2.43 10.14
C ILE A 224 -15.83 2.92 11.17
N LEU A 225 -15.24 4.11 10.98
CA LEU A 225 -14.22 4.63 11.89
C LEU A 225 -14.81 4.96 13.27
N ALA A 226 -16.05 5.48 13.33
CA ALA A 226 -16.73 5.75 14.59
C ALA A 226 -17.01 4.44 15.37
N GLU A 227 -17.51 3.40 14.69
CA GLU A 227 -17.76 2.09 15.29
C GLU A 227 -16.47 1.44 15.79
N TYR A 228 -15.39 1.50 14.99
CA TYR A 228 -14.07 0.97 15.36
C TYR A 228 -13.49 1.68 16.60
N GLN A 229 -13.62 3.01 16.71
CA GLN A 229 -13.19 3.75 17.88
C GLN A 229 -13.95 3.34 19.13
N GLN A 230 -15.26 3.10 19.01
CA GLN A 230 -16.07 2.63 20.12
C GLN A 230 -15.66 1.21 20.56
N ASP A 231 -15.47 0.28 19.63
CA ASP A 231 -14.99 -1.08 19.89
C ASP A 231 -13.64 -1.08 20.63
N ALA A 232 -12.69 -0.26 20.15
CA ALA A 232 -11.38 -0.11 20.76
C ALA A 232 -11.46 0.41 22.22
N ARG A 233 -12.36 1.33 22.54
CA ARG A 233 -12.58 1.82 23.91
C ARG A 233 -13.17 0.73 24.81
N ILE A 234 -14.16 -0.01 24.32
CA ILE A 234 -14.76 -1.13 25.06
C ILE A 234 -13.70 -2.20 25.34
N GLY A 235 -12.89 -2.55 24.37
CA GLY A 235 -11.79 -3.49 24.51
C GLY A 235 -10.69 -3.04 25.49
N ALA A 236 -10.54 -1.73 25.70
CA ALA A 236 -9.64 -1.12 26.69
C ALA A 236 -10.28 -0.98 28.08
N GLY A 237 -11.55 -1.34 28.26
CA GLY A 237 -12.28 -1.20 29.52
C GLY A 237 -12.68 0.23 29.89
N LEU A 238 -12.82 1.11 28.88
CA LEU A 238 -13.17 2.53 29.01
C LEU A 238 -14.64 2.80 28.61
#